data_b9bc399586df60aebdd2068acc7a0b67
#
_entry.id   b9bc399586df60aebdd2068acc7a0b67
#
_cell.length_a   1.000
_cell.length_b   1.000
_cell.length_c   1.000
_cell.angle_alpha   90.00
_cell.angle_beta   90.00
_cell.angle_gamma   90.00
#
_symmetry.space_group_name_H-M   'P 1'
#
loop_
_entity.id
_entity.type
_entity.pdbx_description
1 polymer ?
#
loop_
_entity_poly.entity_id
_entity_poly.type
_entity_poly.pdbx_seq_one_letter_code
_entity_poly.pdbx_strand_id
1 'polypeptide(L)'
;NGREMFYNFINAWTASGFEIWTSPEGVPGIEIGFNNFFGKTYIKAYADAIATRGDEFAVIDFKTGVYTPDSAMQLGIYASLIELQFGTRPNVGYFYSARKGEFIKANGIERWTIPVLTNMFEKFEFAIEHEIFLPNVGMSCSSCGVRDYCYAVGGQLSEIYDKLAEAKEEK
;
A
#
# COMPACT_ATOMS: atom_id res chain seq x y z
N ASN A 1 -13.94 -8.53 -19.42
CA ASN A 1 -12.65 -8.42 -20.13
C ASN A 1 -12.08 -7.00 -19.94
N GLY A 2 -10.82 -6.75 -20.34
CA GLY A 2 -10.17 -5.44 -20.11
C GLY A 2 -10.89 -4.26 -20.76
N ARG A 3 -11.47 -4.45 -21.93
CA ARG A 3 -12.24 -3.41 -22.64
C ARG A 3 -13.50 -3.00 -21.87
N GLU A 4 -14.19 -3.96 -21.30
CA GLU A 4 -15.38 -3.71 -20.47
C GLU A 4 -15.01 -2.96 -19.19
N MET A 5 -13.92 -3.36 -18.52
CA MET A 5 -13.41 -2.67 -17.34
C MET A 5 -13.06 -1.20 -17.64
N PHE A 6 -12.49 -0.93 -18.81
CA PHE A 6 -12.19 0.43 -19.24
C PHE A 6 -13.45 1.28 -19.42
N TYR A 7 -14.49 0.77 -20.11
CA TYR A 7 -15.74 1.49 -20.25
C TYR A 7 -16.46 1.70 -18.91
N ASN A 8 -16.42 0.70 -18.03
CA ASN A 8 -16.96 0.82 -16.68
C ASN A 8 -16.23 1.93 -15.91
N PHE A 9 -14.91 2.02 -16.06
CA PHE A 9 -14.12 3.10 -15.45
C PHE A 9 -14.55 4.48 -15.96
N ILE A 10 -14.64 4.68 -17.28
CA ILE A 10 -15.05 5.97 -17.85
C ILE A 10 -16.43 6.38 -17.33
N ASN A 11 -17.39 5.46 -17.33
CA ASN A 11 -18.74 5.72 -16.84
C ASN A 11 -18.74 6.06 -15.34
N ALA A 12 -18.04 5.27 -14.52
CA ALA A 12 -17.94 5.49 -13.07
C ALA A 12 -17.24 6.80 -12.76
N TRP A 13 -16.15 7.13 -13.46
CA TRP A 13 -15.43 8.38 -13.27
C TRP A 13 -16.31 9.58 -13.60
N THR A 14 -16.95 9.57 -14.78
CA THR A 14 -17.86 10.64 -15.20
C THR A 14 -19.03 10.83 -14.23
N ALA A 15 -19.59 9.73 -13.73
CA ALA A 15 -20.71 9.79 -12.79
C ALA A 15 -20.28 10.18 -11.37
N SER A 16 -19.02 9.98 -11.01
CA SER A 16 -18.51 10.23 -9.65
C SER A 16 -18.43 11.72 -9.29
N GLY A 17 -18.27 12.60 -10.27
CA GLY A 17 -17.99 14.03 -10.07
C GLY A 17 -16.58 14.31 -9.55
N PHE A 18 -15.67 13.34 -9.59
CA PHE A 18 -14.26 13.58 -9.28
C PHE A 18 -13.58 14.40 -10.36
N GLU A 19 -12.79 15.38 -9.94
CA GLU A 19 -11.86 16.14 -10.78
C GLU A 19 -10.44 15.81 -10.34
N ILE A 20 -9.54 15.59 -11.32
CA ILE A 20 -8.13 15.36 -11.02
C ILE A 20 -7.55 16.59 -10.31
N TRP A 21 -7.00 16.37 -9.13
CA TRP A 21 -6.27 17.40 -8.41
C TRP A 21 -4.99 17.76 -9.16
N THR A 22 -4.61 19.03 -9.09
CA THR A 22 -3.34 19.52 -9.65
C THR A 22 -2.48 20.05 -8.52
N SER A 23 -1.21 19.65 -8.50
CA SER A 23 -0.26 20.11 -7.48
C SER A 23 -0.01 21.60 -7.58
N PRO A 24 0.56 22.25 -6.54
CA PRO A 24 0.95 23.66 -6.59
C PRO A 24 1.93 23.98 -7.75
N GLU A 25 2.70 22.99 -8.20
CA GLU A 25 3.63 23.10 -9.32
C GLU A 25 2.96 22.86 -10.69
N GLY A 26 1.64 22.63 -10.73
CA GLY A 26 0.90 22.39 -11.96
C GLY A 26 0.93 20.95 -12.48
N VAL A 27 1.38 19.99 -11.67
CA VAL A 27 1.42 18.57 -12.05
C VAL A 27 0.08 17.91 -11.75
N PRO A 28 -0.57 17.26 -12.75
CA PRO A 28 -1.79 16.50 -12.49
C PRO A 28 -1.60 15.37 -11.49
N GLY A 29 -2.58 15.12 -10.64
CA GLY A 29 -2.61 14.06 -9.64
C GLY A 29 -2.81 12.66 -10.22
N ILE A 30 -2.01 12.28 -11.22
CA ILE A 30 -2.06 10.98 -11.90
C ILE A 30 -0.66 10.39 -11.85
N GLU A 31 -0.50 9.18 -11.31
CA GLU A 31 0.78 8.47 -11.19
C GLU A 31 1.88 9.36 -10.55
N ILE A 32 1.49 10.17 -9.55
CA ILE A 32 2.45 11.04 -8.86
C ILE A 32 3.41 10.20 -8.04
N GLY A 33 4.72 10.37 -8.33
CA GLY A 33 5.80 9.74 -7.58
C GLY A 33 6.18 10.51 -6.33
N PHE A 34 6.40 9.79 -5.25
CA PHE A 34 6.86 10.29 -3.96
C PHE A 34 8.19 9.64 -3.60
N ASN A 35 9.12 10.45 -3.11
CA ASN A 35 10.40 10.02 -2.58
C ASN A 35 10.60 10.76 -1.25
N ASN A 36 10.27 10.12 -0.14
CA ASN A 36 10.30 10.77 1.17
C ASN A 36 10.71 9.78 2.27
N PHE A 37 10.83 10.27 3.50
CA PHE A 37 11.23 9.48 4.65
C PHE A 37 10.12 9.46 5.70
N PHE A 38 9.88 8.27 6.27
CA PHE A 38 9.22 8.12 7.56
C PHE A 38 10.28 7.74 8.59
N GLY A 39 10.69 8.72 9.42
CA GLY A 39 11.86 8.56 10.27
C GLY A 39 13.15 8.40 9.44
N LYS A 40 13.80 7.24 9.56
CA LYS A 40 15.00 6.89 8.77
C LYS A 40 14.67 6.11 7.51
N THR A 41 13.47 5.57 7.40
CA THR A 41 13.08 4.68 6.31
C THR A 41 12.74 5.47 5.06
N TYR A 42 13.50 5.25 4.00
CA TYR A 42 13.23 5.84 2.68
C TYR A 42 12.09 5.09 1.99
N ILE A 43 11.06 5.84 1.61
CA ILE A 43 9.89 5.32 0.91
C ILE A 43 9.83 5.91 -0.49
N LYS A 44 9.73 5.02 -1.47
CA LYS A 44 9.40 5.36 -2.86
C LYS A 44 8.01 4.80 -3.15
N ALA A 45 7.10 5.66 -3.58
CA ALA A 45 5.73 5.27 -3.88
C ALA A 45 5.16 6.07 -5.05
N TYR A 46 4.10 5.55 -5.66
CA TYR A 46 3.33 6.23 -6.70
C TYR A 46 1.86 6.14 -6.33
N ALA A 47 1.18 7.28 -6.26
CA ALA A 47 -0.27 7.30 -6.08
C ALA A 47 -0.94 7.29 -7.47
N ASP A 48 -1.86 6.35 -7.70
CA ASP A 48 -2.50 6.18 -9.00
C ASP A 48 -3.30 7.43 -9.39
N ALA A 49 -4.15 7.95 -8.47
CA ALA A 49 -4.84 9.20 -8.68
C ALA A 49 -5.06 9.99 -7.39
N ILE A 50 -4.99 11.32 -7.51
CA ILE A 50 -5.38 12.29 -6.49
C ILE A 50 -6.47 13.16 -7.11
N ALA A 51 -7.60 13.28 -6.44
CA ALA A 51 -8.78 13.95 -6.97
C ALA A 51 -9.51 14.77 -5.92
N THR A 52 -10.39 15.66 -6.38
CA THR A 52 -11.28 16.45 -5.53
C THR A 52 -12.72 16.25 -5.93
N ARG A 53 -13.64 16.34 -4.95
CA ARG A 53 -15.08 16.33 -5.16
C ARG A 53 -15.77 17.07 -4.03
N GLY A 54 -16.24 18.29 -4.28
CA GLY A 54 -16.75 19.15 -3.20
C GLY A 54 -15.70 19.36 -2.11
N ASP A 55 -16.01 19.00 -0.87
CA ASP A 55 -15.09 19.08 0.28
C ASP A 55 -14.15 17.86 0.41
N GLU A 56 -14.28 16.87 -0.46
CA GLU A 56 -13.41 15.72 -0.46
C GLU A 56 -12.12 16.00 -1.23
N PHE A 57 -11.00 15.83 -0.56
CA PHE A 57 -9.68 15.71 -1.16
C PHE A 57 -9.26 14.25 -1.04
N ALA A 58 -9.29 13.54 -2.15
CA ALA A 58 -9.24 12.09 -2.20
C ALA A 58 -7.92 11.56 -2.77
N VAL A 59 -7.40 10.49 -2.19
CA VAL A 59 -6.45 9.60 -2.84
C VAL A 59 -7.18 8.34 -3.30
N ILE A 60 -6.92 7.93 -4.55
CA ILE A 60 -7.61 6.82 -5.21
C ILE A 60 -6.56 5.82 -5.68
N ASP A 61 -6.82 4.54 -5.44
CA ASP A 61 -5.97 3.44 -5.91
C ASP A 61 -6.82 2.45 -6.74
N PHE A 62 -6.31 2.06 -7.92
CA PHE A 62 -7.02 1.22 -8.87
C PHE A 62 -6.73 -0.26 -8.65
N LYS A 63 -7.78 -1.04 -8.41
CA LYS A 63 -7.71 -2.48 -8.17
C LYS A 63 -8.34 -3.27 -9.32
N THR A 64 -7.53 -4.06 -10.02
CA THR A 64 -7.97 -4.97 -11.09
C THR A 64 -8.23 -6.39 -10.59
N GLY A 65 -7.80 -6.69 -9.36
CA GLY A 65 -8.01 -7.98 -8.68
C GLY A 65 -9.47 -8.27 -8.34
N VAL A 66 -9.71 -9.49 -7.82
CA VAL A 66 -11.04 -9.92 -7.36
C VAL A 66 -11.40 -9.28 -6.02
N TYR A 67 -10.41 -9.07 -5.17
CA TYR A 67 -10.58 -8.56 -3.81
C TYR A 67 -10.13 -7.11 -3.71
N THR A 68 -10.93 -6.31 -3.01
CA THR A 68 -10.53 -4.97 -2.57
C THR A 68 -9.88 -5.11 -1.19
N PRO A 69 -8.77 -4.41 -0.90
CA PRO A 69 -8.15 -4.47 0.41
C PRO A 69 -9.10 -4.03 1.54
N ASP A 70 -9.10 -4.74 2.66
CA ASP A 70 -9.86 -4.35 3.86
C ASP A 70 -9.17 -3.21 4.62
N SER A 71 -7.84 -3.09 4.46
CA SER A 71 -7.04 -2.07 5.14
C SER A 71 -6.84 -0.83 4.28
N ALA A 72 -7.08 0.34 4.87
CA ALA A 72 -6.77 1.63 4.26
C ALA A 72 -5.28 2.04 4.37
N MET A 73 -4.39 1.16 4.83
CA MET A 73 -2.97 1.49 5.09
C MET A 73 -2.27 2.05 3.86
N GLN A 74 -2.44 1.44 2.69
CA GLN A 74 -1.84 1.90 1.45
C GLN A 74 -2.25 3.34 1.13
N LEU A 75 -3.55 3.63 1.20
CA LEU A 75 -4.09 4.98 0.98
C LEU A 75 -3.63 5.96 2.06
N GLY A 76 -3.47 5.49 3.29
CA GLY A 76 -2.93 6.28 4.39
C GLY A 76 -1.44 6.64 4.21
N ILE A 77 -0.64 5.73 3.66
CA ILE A 77 0.75 6.00 3.26
C ILE A 77 0.78 7.09 2.18
N TYR A 78 -0.03 6.95 1.12
CA TYR A 78 -0.13 7.97 0.08
C TYR A 78 -0.59 9.33 0.64
N ALA A 79 -1.63 9.35 1.49
CA ALA A 79 -2.10 10.58 2.12
C ALA A 79 -1.01 11.28 2.95
N SER A 80 -0.20 10.52 3.68
CA SER A 80 0.91 11.06 4.46
C SER A 80 2.09 11.53 3.58
N LEU A 81 2.36 10.86 2.46
CA LEU A 81 3.36 11.31 1.49
C LEU A 81 2.93 12.60 0.78
N ILE A 82 1.64 12.73 0.43
CA ILE A 82 1.04 13.95 -0.12
C ILE A 82 1.17 15.10 0.89
N GLU A 83 0.87 14.84 2.16
CA GLU A 83 1.04 15.82 3.24
C GLU A 83 2.49 16.28 3.41
N LEU A 84 3.45 15.35 3.40
CA LEU A 84 4.87 15.66 3.51
C LEU A 84 5.39 16.48 2.32
N GLN A 85 4.91 16.20 1.12
CA GLN A 85 5.41 16.84 -0.09
C GLN A 85 4.72 18.17 -0.39
N PHE A 86 3.41 18.27 -0.17
CA PHE A 86 2.59 19.41 -0.59
C PHE A 86 1.95 20.20 0.57
N GLY A 87 2.15 19.76 1.81
CA GLY A 87 1.59 20.44 3.00
C GLY A 87 0.07 20.30 3.15
N THR A 88 -0.57 19.49 2.32
CA THR A 88 -2.02 19.22 2.38
C THR A 88 -2.26 17.72 2.40
N ARG A 89 -3.27 17.28 3.19
CA ARG A 89 -3.55 15.87 3.39
C ARG A 89 -4.91 15.48 2.81
N PRO A 90 -4.99 14.42 1.99
CA PRO A 90 -6.25 13.81 1.63
C PRO A 90 -7.08 13.43 2.86
N ASN A 91 -8.36 13.83 2.88
CA ASN A 91 -9.28 13.54 3.97
C ASN A 91 -10.11 12.27 3.72
N VAL A 92 -10.01 11.68 2.53
CA VAL A 92 -10.71 10.47 2.15
C VAL A 92 -9.87 9.62 1.20
N GLY A 93 -10.06 8.30 1.24
CA GLY A 93 -9.43 7.36 0.35
C GLY A 93 -10.46 6.46 -0.33
N TYR A 94 -10.21 6.12 -1.58
CA TYR A 94 -11.04 5.22 -2.36
C TYR A 94 -10.20 4.13 -3.03
N PHE A 95 -10.74 2.91 -3.05
CA PHE A 95 -10.33 1.89 -3.99
C PHE A 95 -11.31 1.90 -5.15
N TYR A 96 -10.82 2.03 -6.38
CA TYR A 96 -11.65 1.76 -7.55
C TYR A 96 -11.54 0.29 -7.93
N SER A 97 -12.63 -0.45 -7.83
CA SER A 97 -12.67 -1.84 -8.28
C SER A 97 -13.02 -1.91 -9.76
N ALA A 98 -12.04 -2.23 -10.60
CA ALA A 98 -12.25 -2.32 -12.05
C ALA A 98 -13.24 -3.44 -12.45
N ARG A 99 -13.32 -4.51 -11.64
CA ARG A 99 -14.27 -5.61 -11.86
C ARG A 99 -15.70 -5.24 -11.54
N LYS A 100 -15.90 -4.46 -10.48
CA LYS A 100 -17.23 -4.01 -10.05
C LYS A 100 -17.66 -2.73 -10.75
N GLY A 101 -16.71 -1.95 -11.27
CA GLY A 101 -16.98 -0.64 -11.87
C GLY A 101 -17.38 0.42 -10.86
N GLU A 102 -16.87 0.37 -9.63
CA GLU A 102 -17.30 1.26 -8.54
C GLU A 102 -16.15 1.77 -7.68
N PHE A 103 -16.33 2.96 -7.11
CA PHE A 103 -15.47 3.52 -6.07
C PHE A 103 -15.93 3.03 -4.70
N ILE A 104 -15.04 2.37 -3.98
CA ILE A 104 -15.28 1.84 -2.64
C ILE A 104 -14.52 2.72 -1.66
N LYS A 105 -15.24 3.44 -0.80
CA LYS A 105 -14.65 4.29 0.23
C LYS A 105 -13.92 3.43 1.26
N ALA A 106 -12.64 3.72 1.47
CA ALA A 106 -11.84 3.05 2.49
C ALA A 106 -12.06 3.72 3.85
N ASN A 107 -12.29 2.91 4.88
CA ASN A 107 -12.45 3.39 6.24
C ASN A 107 -11.09 3.41 6.96
N GLY A 108 -10.84 4.45 7.76
CA GLY A 108 -9.69 4.51 8.65
C GLY A 108 -8.42 5.09 8.03
N ILE A 109 -8.51 5.84 6.94
CA ILE A 109 -7.36 6.55 6.35
C ILE A 109 -6.74 7.54 7.35
N GLU A 110 -7.56 8.14 8.21
CA GLU A 110 -7.17 9.09 9.24
C GLU A 110 -6.25 8.52 10.33
N ARG A 111 -6.24 7.19 10.48
CA ARG A 111 -5.40 6.49 11.47
C ARG A 111 -3.94 6.43 11.05
N TRP A 112 -3.67 6.48 9.76
CA TRP A 112 -2.33 6.31 9.17
C TRP A 112 -1.62 7.65 9.06
N THR A 113 -1.40 8.31 10.20
CA THR A 113 -0.70 9.60 10.26
C THR A 113 0.82 9.43 10.13
N ILE A 114 1.52 10.52 9.82
CA ILE A 114 3.00 10.53 9.72
C ILE A 114 3.65 9.91 10.97
N PRO A 115 3.28 10.28 12.22
CA PRO A 115 3.87 9.66 13.41
C PRO A 115 3.60 8.15 13.53
N VAL A 116 2.39 7.70 13.18
CA VAL A 116 2.02 6.27 13.21
C VAL A 116 2.85 5.49 12.20
N LEU A 117 2.97 5.99 10.97
CA LEU A 117 3.75 5.36 9.91
C LEU A 117 5.25 5.37 10.25
N THR A 118 5.78 6.47 10.76
CA THR A 118 7.18 6.56 11.20
C THR A 118 7.49 5.48 12.25
N ASN A 119 6.69 5.37 13.31
CA ASN A 119 6.88 4.34 14.32
C ASN A 119 6.78 2.92 13.75
N MET A 120 5.87 2.68 12.82
CA MET A 120 5.70 1.38 12.16
C MET A 120 6.95 1.02 11.34
N PHE A 121 7.44 1.93 10.50
CA PHE A 121 8.61 1.68 9.66
C PHE A 121 9.89 1.53 10.49
N GLU A 122 10.06 2.28 11.58
CA GLU A 122 11.16 2.10 12.52
C GLU A 122 11.15 0.70 13.17
N LYS A 123 9.95 0.13 13.44
CA LYS A 123 9.84 -1.24 13.94
C LYS A 123 10.18 -2.28 12.86
N PHE A 124 9.83 -2.03 11.61
CA PHE A 124 10.25 -2.91 10.52
C PHE A 124 11.78 -2.88 10.32
N GLU A 125 12.41 -1.71 10.34
CA GLU A 125 13.87 -1.62 10.26
C GLU A 125 14.54 -2.35 11.43
N PHE A 126 14.06 -2.12 12.65
CA PHE A 126 14.56 -2.84 13.83
C PHE A 126 14.44 -4.35 13.65
N ALA A 127 13.31 -4.84 13.14
CA ALA A 127 13.12 -6.27 12.91
C ALA A 127 14.09 -6.82 11.86
N ILE A 128 14.34 -6.08 10.78
CA ILE A 128 15.29 -6.47 9.73
C ILE A 128 16.73 -6.50 10.28
N GLU A 129 17.15 -5.46 11.03
CA GLU A 129 18.48 -5.37 11.63
C GLU A 129 18.77 -6.49 12.64
N HIS A 130 17.72 -7.01 13.29
CA HIS A 130 17.82 -8.08 14.29
C HIS A 130 17.38 -9.45 13.75
N GLU A 131 17.22 -9.58 12.42
CA GLU A 131 16.82 -10.83 11.75
C GLU A 131 15.49 -11.41 12.29
N ILE A 132 14.57 -10.54 12.74
CA ILE A 132 13.25 -10.93 13.26
C ILE A 132 12.24 -10.97 12.12
N PHE A 133 11.96 -12.14 11.58
CA PHE A 133 11.02 -12.33 10.46
C PHE A 133 9.83 -13.16 10.93
N LEU A 134 8.75 -12.47 11.35
CA LEU A 134 7.52 -13.13 11.76
C LEU A 134 6.67 -13.50 10.53
N PRO A 135 6.32 -14.77 10.35
CA PRO A 135 5.49 -15.20 9.23
C PRO A 135 4.06 -14.71 9.41
N ASN A 136 3.49 -14.17 8.34
CA ASN A 136 2.06 -13.84 8.26
C ASN A 136 1.31 -15.00 7.57
N VAL A 137 0.95 -16.02 8.35
CA VAL A 137 0.30 -17.23 7.82
C VAL A 137 -1.12 -16.93 7.37
N GLY A 138 -1.42 -17.23 6.10
CA GLY A 138 -2.73 -16.96 5.50
C GLY A 138 -2.87 -17.57 4.09
N MET A 139 -3.90 -17.17 3.37
CA MET A 139 -4.20 -17.68 2.02
C MET A 139 -3.04 -17.45 1.03
N SER A 140 -2.27 -16.37 1.19
CA SER A 140 -1.11 -16.06 0.35
C SER A 140 0.03 -17.07 0.47
N CYS A 141 0.05 -17.91 1.51
CA CYS A 141 1.07 -18.94 1.68
C CYS A 141 1.06 -19.99 0.57
N SER A 142 -0.08 -20.23 -0.08
CA SER A 142 -0.18 -21.18 -1.20
C SER A 142 0.64 -20.77 -2.44
N SER A 143 0.87 -19.47 -2.62
CA SER A 143 1.63 -18.89 -3.74
C SER A 143 2.90 -18.14 -3.30
N CYS A 144 3.30 -18.30 -2.05
CA CYS A 144 4.45 -17.62 -1.49
C CYS A 144 5.77 -18.17 -2.06
N GLY A 145 6.60 -17.29 -2.61
CA GLY A 145 7.90 -17.67 -3.21
C GLY A 145 8.94 -18.19 -2.22
N VAL A 146 8.74 -17.98 -0.90
CA VAL A 146 9.62 -18.48 0.16
C VAL A 146 8.98 -19.56 1.01
N ARG A 147 7.88 -20.17 0.55
CA ARG A 147 7.13 -21.18 1.27
C ARG A 147 7.98 -22.35 1.73
N ASP A 148 8.89 -22.82 0.85
CA ASP A 148 9.73 -24.00 1.09
C ASP A 148 10.79 -23.76 2.18
N TYR A 149 11.03 -22.51 2.53
CA TYR A 149 11.95 -22.06 3.60
C TYR A 149 11.21 -21.63 4.86
N CYS A 150 9.88 -21.56 4.83
CA CYS A 150 9.10 -21.00 5.91
C CYS A 150 8.76 -22.06 6.96
N TYR A 151 9.31 -21.92 8.16
CA TYR A 151 9.06 -22.82 9.29
C TYR A 151 7.57 -22.89 9.70
N ALA A 152 6.81 -21.82 9.51
CA ALA A 152 5.41 -21.75 9.95
C ALA A 152 4.45 -22.57 9.10
N VAL A 153 4.85 -22.95 7.87
CA VAL A 153 4.04 -23.78 6.98
C VAL A 153 4.70 -25.14 6.67
N GLY A 154 5.74 -25.50 7.42
CA GLY A 154 6.41 -26.80 7.34
C GLY A 154 7.24 -26.99 6.06
N GLY A 155 7.90 -25.94 5.59
CA GLY A 155 8.78 -26.00 4.42
C GLY A 155 9.94 -26.97 4.65
N GLN A 156 10.23 -27.84 3.67
CA GLN A 156 11.28 -28.87 3.79
C GLN A 156 12.69 -28.29 3.93
N LEU A 157 12.89 -27.05 3.46
CA LEU A 157 14.20 -26.37 3.54
C LEU A 157 14.39 -25.58 4.83
N SER A 158 13.38 -25.52 5.72
CA SER A 158 13.52 -24.91 7.05
C SER A 158 14.57 -25.63 7.90
N GLU A 159 14.64 -26.96 7.80
CA GLU A 159 15.64 -27.78 8.51
C GLU A 159 17.10 -27.47 8.11
N ILE A 160 17.30 -26.95 6.89
CA ILE A 160 18.64 -26.57 6.41
C ILE A 160 19.13 -25.30 7.13
N TYR A 161 18.23 -24.37 7.41
CA TYR A 161 18.53 -23.15 8.14
C TYR A 161 18.89 -23.44 9.61
N ASP A 162 18.17 -24.36 10.24
CA ASP A 162 18.45 -24.76 11.61
C ASP A 162 19.87 -25.38 11.71
N LYS A 163 20.24 -26.25 10.79
CA LYS A 163 21.60 -26.84 10.69
C LYS A 163 22.69 -25.81 10.39
N LEU A 164 22.39 -24.76 9.60
CA LEU A 164 23.34 -23.69 9.30
C LEU A 164 23.49 -22.72 10.47
N ALA A 165 22.45 -22.52 11.29
CA ALA A 165 22.52 -21.74 12.51
C ALA A 165 23.37 -22.45 13.56
N GLU A 166 23.13 -23.75 13.80
CA GLU A 166 23.94 -24.59 14.71
C GLU A 166 25.43 -24.59 14.32
N ALA A 167 25.75 -24.69 13.05
CA ALA A 167 27.15 -24.66 12.56
C ALA A 167 27.85 -23.30 12.70
N LYS A 168 27.10 -22.19 12.93
CA LYS A 168 27.67 -20.86 13.22
C LYS A 168 27.96 -20.67 14.71
N GLU A 169 27.24 -21.33 15.59
CA GLU A 169 27.45 -21.25 17.04
C GLU A 169 28.64 -22.08 17.53
N GLU A 170 29.10 -23.07 16.72
CA GLU A 170 30.25 -23.90 17.00
C GLU A 170 31.62 -23.30 16.59
N LYS A 171 31.65 -22.07 16.03
CA LYS A 171 32.88 -21.36 15.64
C LYS A 171 33.13 -20.12 16.50
#